data_6d333d91fdc9a896d5645e5b52a4a71e
#
_entry.id   6d333d91fdc9a896d5645e5b52a4a71e
#
_cell.length_a   1.000
_cell.length_b   1.000
_cell.length_c   1.000
_cell.angle_alpha   90.00
_cell.angle_beta   90.00
_cell.angle_gamma   90.00
#
_symmetry.space_group_name_H-M   'P 1'
#
loop_
_entity.id
_entity.type
_entity.pdbx_description
1 polymer ?
#
loop_
_entity_poly.entity_id
_entity_poly.type
_entity_poly.pdbx_seq_one_letter_code
_entity_poly.pdbx_strand_id
1 'polypeptide(L)'
;MAKTAFKGAPVTLAGEFVKVGTSAPEFTLVKGDLSNYTLKDGKGKYLILNIFPSLDTGVCATSVRKFNQLAANQPNTVVLAISKDLPFAQGRFCTTEGISNVIPLSDYRYTSDFAEKYGVLMTDGPLTGLLARSVVVVDPEGKVCLLYTSPSPR
;
A
#
# COMPACT_ATOMS: atom_id res chain seq x y z
N MET A 1 -13.30 -12.85 -8.77
CA MET A 1 -12.19 -11.91 -8.59
C MET A 1 -12.73 -10.53 -8.23
N ALA A 2 -12.02 -9.82 -7.37
CA ALA A 2 -12.40 -8.48 -6.99
C ALA A 2 -12.27 -7.51 -8.17
N LYS A 3 -12.98 -6.38 -8.09
CA LYS A 3 -12.94 -5.35 -9.13
C LYS A 3 -12.84 -3.97 -8.50
N THR A 4 -12.24 -3.06 -9.26
CA THR A 4 -12.16 -1.65 -8.91
C THR A 4 -12.36 -0.84 -10.19
N ALA A 5 -11.98 0.43 -10.19
CA ALA A 5 -12.08 1.27 -11.38
C ALA A 5 -10.88 2.19 -11.50
N PHE A 6 -10.51 2.52 -12.75
CA PHE A 6 -9.51 3.51 -13.06
C PHE A 6 -10.12 4.53 -14.02
N LYS A 7 -10.17 5.78 -13.59
CA LYS A 7 -10.81 6.88 -14.37
C LYS A 7 -12.21 6.51 -14.81
N GLY A 8 -12.97 5.85 -13.92
CA GLY A 8 -14.33 5.45 -14.18
C GLY A 8 -14.50 4.16 -14.99
N ALA A 9 -13.41 3.59 -15.51
CA ALA A 9 -13.46 2.33 -16.26
C ALA A 9 -13.26 1.15 -15.31
N PRO A 10 -14.06 0.08 -15.42
CA PRO A 10 -13.88 -1.10 -14.57
C PRO A 10 -12.52 -1.75 -14.76
N VAL A 11 -11.93 -2.21 -13.67
CA VAL A 11 -10.64 -2.91 -13.65
C VAL A 11 -10.77 -4.16 -12.80
N THR A 12 -10.29 -5.28 -13.31
CA THR A 12 -10.30 -6.56 -12.60
C THR A 12 -9.04 -6.72 -11.76
N LEU A 13 -9.19 -7.25 -10.56
CA LEU A 13 -8.10 -7.52 -9.64
C LEU A 13 -7.87 -9.03 -9.50
N ALA A 14 -6.62 -9.42 -9.29
CA ALA A 14 -6.28 -10.80 -8.97
C ALA A 14 -6.69 -11.08 -7.52
N GLY A 15 -7.35 -12.21 -7.29
CA GLY A 15 -7.78 -12.59 -5.95
C GLY A 15 -8.94 -11.76 -5.43
N GLU A 16 -9.08 -11.73 -4.13
CA GLU A 16 -10.13 -11.00 -3.42
C GLU A 16 -9.51 -10.06 -2.40
N PHE A 17 -10.19 -8.94 -2.14
CA PHE A 17 -9.77 -8.04 -1.07
C PHE A 17 -9.74 -8.78 0.26
N VAL A 18 -8.80 -8.39 1.13
CA VAL A 18 -8.79 -8.89 2.51
C VAL A 18 -10.08 -8.49 3.21
N LYS A 19 -10.49 -9.30 4.18
CA LYS A 19 -11.74 -9.05 4.89
C LYS A 19 -11.48 -8.51 6.28
N VAL A 20 -12.26 -7.51 6.67
CA VAL A 20 -12.22 -6.97 8.03
C VAL A 20 -12.57 -8.09 9.02
N GLY A 21 -11.82 -8.15 10.11
CA GLY A 21 -12.00 -9.15 11.16
C GLY A 21 -11.13 -10.39 10.98
N THR A 22 -10.43 -10.52 9.85
CA THR A 22 -9.54 -11.67 9.62
C THR A 22 -8.09 -11.28 9.90
N SER A 23 -7.23 -12.28 10.08
CA SER A 23 -5.80 -12.04 10.23
C SER A 23 -5.23 -11.47 8.93
N ALA A 24 -4.41 -10.43 9.03
CA ALA A 24 -3.76 -9.84 7.87
C ALA A 24 -2.80 -10.87 7.25
N PRO A 25 -2.82 -11.04 5.91
CA PRO A 25 -1.85 -11.93 5.26
C PRO A 25 -0.43 -11.45 5.48
N GLU A 26 0.48 -12.38 5.69
CA GLU A 26 1.89 -12.05 5.82
C GLU A 26 2.45 -11.57 4.49
N PHE A 27 3.42 -10.66 4.57
CA PHE A 27 4.07 -10.14 3.37
C PHE A 27 5.53 -9.87 3.64
N THR A 28 6.31 -9.79 2.56
CA THR A 28 7.69 -9.33 2.59
C THR A 28 7.85 -8.32 1.47
N LEU A 29 8.10 -7.07 1.84
CA LEU A 29 8.28 -5.97 0.91
C LEU A 29 9.67 -5.37 1.11
N VAL A 30 10.07 -4.46 0.22
CA VAL A 30 11.44 -3.95 0.17
C VAL A 30 11.49 -2.51 0.64
N LYS A 31 12.34 -2.25 1.62
CA LYS A 31 12.59 -0.89 2.12
C LYS A 31 13.56 -0.13 1.22
N GLY A 32 13.69 1.16 1.48
CA GLY A 32 14.59 2.01 0.69
C GLY A 32 16.05 1.60 0.72
N ASP A 33 16.49 0.93 1.76
CA ASP A 33 17.87 0.41 1.87
C ASP A 33 18.00 -1.01 1.31
N LEU A 34 16.97 -1.50 0.62
CA LEU A 34 16.88 -2.82 0.01
C LEU A 34 16.74 -3.97 1.02
N SER A 35 16.57 -3.68 2.29
CA SER A 35 16.26 -4.70 3.29
C SER A 35 14.76 -5.04 3.25
N ASN A 36 14.41 -6.15 3.87
CA ASN A 36 13.02 -6.60 3.89
C ASN A 36 12.25 -5.96 5.04
N TYR A 37 10.96 -5.70 4.78
CA TYR A 37 10.00 -5.35 5.80
C TYR A 37 8.86 -6.35 5.76
N THR A 38 8.50 -6.91 6.92
CA THR A 38 7.46 -7.92 7.01
C THR A 38 6.35 -7.45 7.93
N LEU A 39 5.22 -8.14 7.90
CA LEU A 39 4.11 -7.86 8.79
C LEU A 39 4.54 -7.88 10.26
N LYS A 40 5.47 -8.77 10.61
CA LYS A 40 5.97 -8.89 11.98
C LYS A 40 6.72 -7.67 12.47
N ASP A 41 7.34 -6.93 11.57
CA ASP A 41 8.10 -5.73 11.94
C ASP A 41 7.22 -4.62 12.51
N GLY A 42 5.92 -4.65 12.21
CA GLY A 42 4.97 -3.69 12.75
C GLY A 42 4.08 -4.24 13.86
N LYS A 43 4.37 -5.43 14.35
CA LYS A 43 3.55 -6.06 15.37
C LYS A 43 3.52 -5.22 16.66
N GLY A 44 2.33 -5.13 17.26
CA GLY A 44 2.13 -4.32 18.46
C GLY A 44 1.73 -2.89 18.19
N LYS A 45 1.65 -2.50 16.93
CA LYS A 45 1.21 -1.16 16.51
C LYS A 45 0.13 -1.27 15.47
N TYR A 46 -0.63 -0.20 15.31
CA TYR A 46 -1.52 -0.09 14.15
C TYR A 46 -0.67 0.12 12.91
N LEU A 47 -0.96 -0.66 11.86
CA LEU A 47 -0.32 -0.50 10.57
C LEU A 47 -1.35 0.05 9.59
N ILE A 48 -1.02 1.16 8.95
CA ILE A 48 -1.83 1.72 7.87
C ILE A 48 -1.10 1.41 6.57
N LEU A 49 -1.66 0.49 5.78
CA LEU A 49 -1.11 0.13 4.49
C LEU A 49 -1.78 1.02 3.45
N ASN A 50 -1.08 2.06 3.04
CA ASN A 50 -1.54 2.94 1.97
C ASN A 50 -0.99 2.40 0.66
N ILE A 51 -1.85 1.73 -0.11
CA ILE A 51 -1.50 0.99 -1.32
C ILE A 51 -1.97 1.80 -2.53
N PHE A 52 -1.10 1.96 -3.53
CA PHE A 52 -1.40 2.80 -4.69
C PHE A 52 -0.59 2.37 -5.92
N PRO A 53 -1.02 2.80 -7.14
CA PRO A 53 -0.31 2.42 -8.35
C PRO A 53 1.11 2.97 -8.45
N SER A 54 1.31 4.26 -8.20
CA SER A 54 2.64 4.86 -8.32
C SER A 54 2.69 6.25 -7.69
N LEU A 55 3.84 6.57 -7.10
CA LEU A 55 4.12 7.91 -6.58
C LEU A 55 4.17 8.98 -7.68
N ASP A 56 4.34 8.56 -8.93
CA ASP A 56 4.36 9.49 -10.05
C ASP A 56 2.96 9.95 -10.50
N THR A 57 1.90 9.44 -9.85
CA THR A 57 0.56 9.97 -10.07
C THR A 57 0.24 11.03 -9.02
N GLY A 58 -0.38 12.14 -9.42
CA GLY A 58 -0.63 13.26 -8.53
C GLY A 58 -1.49 12.91 -7.32
N VAL A 59 -2.52 12.09 -7.51
CA VAL A 59 -3.40 11.69 -6.41
C VAL A 59 -2.67 10.84 -5.39
N CYS A 60 -1.83 9.92 -5.84
CA CYS A 60 -1.06 9.06 -4.95
C CYS A 60 -0.03 9.87 -4.15
N ALA A 61 0.64 10.81 -4.80
CA ALA A 61 1.60 11.67 -4.13
C ALA A 61 0.92 12.51 -3.02
N THR A 62 -0.25 13.07 -3.32
CA THR A 62 -1.01 13.84 -2.34
C THR A 62 -1.43 12.98 -1.16
N SER A 63 -1.86 11.75 -1.42
CA SER A 63 -2.23 10.80 -0.37
C SER A 63 -1.06 10.52 0.57
N VAL A 64 0.12 10.28 0.03
CA VAL A 64 1.31 10.01 0.84
C VAL A 64 1.65 11.21 1.71
N ARG A 65 1.57 12.42 1.18
CA ARG A 65 1.82 13.64 1.98
C ARG A 65 0.85 13.76 3.14
N LYS A 66 -0.44 13.49 2.90
CA LYS A 66 -1.45 13.55 3.96
C LYS A 66 -1.21 12.49 5.04
N PHE A 67 -0.88 11.27 4.64
CA PHE A 67 -0.57 10.21 5.60
C PHE A 67 0.70 10.51 6.39
N ASN A 68 1.67 11.19 5.79
CA ASN A 68 2.87 11.60 6.52
C ASN A 68 2.51 12.56 7.65
N GLN A 69 1.60 13.49 7.42
CA GLN A 69 1.14 14.42 8.45
C GLN A 69 0.38 13.70 9.56
N LEU A 70 -0.49 12.75 9.19
CA LEU A 70 -1.23 11.96 10.16
C LEU A 70 -0.30 11.10 11.02
N ALA A 71 0.69 10.47 10.41
CA ALA A 71 1.63 9.61 11.12
C ALA A 71 2.43 10.37 12.17
N ALA A 72 2.74 11.64 11.91
CA ALA A 72 3.48 12.47 12.85
C ALA A 72 2.73 12.66 14.18
N ASN A 73 1.40 12.54 14.17
CA ASN A 73 0.55 12.79 15.33
C ASN A 73 -0.04 11.50 15.95
N GLN A 74 0.40 10.33 15.47
CA GLN A 74 -0.16 9.04 15.93
C GLN A 74 0.98 8.14 16.41
N PRO A 75 1.37 8.25 17.69
CA PRO A 75 2.60 7.59 18.16
C PRO A 75 2.57 6.06 18.14
N ASN A 76 1.39 5.44 18.17
CA ASN A 76 1.29 3.98 18.12
C ASN A 76 0.88 3.46 16.74
N THR A 77 1.19 4.24 15.70
CA THR A 77 0.78 3.91 14.34
C THR A 77 1.96 4.02 13.41
N VAL A 78 2.11 3.02 12.53
CA VAL A 78 3.10 3.02 11.46
C VAL A 78 2.36 3.09 10.13
N VAL A 79 2.72 4.05 9.29
CA VAL A 79 2.15 4.19 7.95
C VAL A 79 3.14 3.65 6.93
N LEU A 80 2.67 2.72 6.11
CA LEU A 80 3.43 2.11 5.03
C LEU A 80 2.87 2.60 3.70
N ALA A 81 3.75 3.13 2.85
CA ALA A 81 3.36 3.56 1.49
C ALA A 81 3.84 2.50 0.51
N ILE A 82 2.90 1.76 -0.08
CA ILE A 82 3.20 0.54 -0.83
C ILE A 82 2.83 0.71 -2.29
N SER A 83 3.80 0.48 -3.18
CA SER A 83 3.59 0.53 -4.62
C SER A 83 4.59 -0.38 -5.33
N LYS A 84 4.45 -0.50 -6.65
CA LYS A 84 5.42 -1.20 -7.50
C LYS A 84 6.60 -0.31 -7.90
N ASP A 85 6.62 0.96 -7.48
CA ASP A 85 7.78 1.80 -7.72
C ASP A 85 9.03 1.17 -7.13
N LEU A 86 10.18 1.37 -7.78
CA LEU A 86 11.43 0.84 -7.25
C LEU A 86 11.82 1.57 -5.95
N PRO A 87 12.54 0.92 -5.04
CA PRO A 87 12.96 1.56 -3.80
C PRO A 87 13.72 2.86 -4.02
N PHE A 88 14.49 2.94 -5.10
CA PHE A 88 15.25 4.15 -5.46
C PHE A 88 14.31 5.33 -5.77
N ALA A 89 13.25 5.06 -6.52
CA ALA A 89 12.26 6.09 -6.87
C ALA A 89 11.48 6.54 -5.63
N GLN A 90 11.13 5.60 -4.77
CA GLN A 90 10.43 5.92 -3.52
C GLN A 90 11.29 6.76 -2.60
N GLY A 91 12.58 6.43 -2.50
CA GLY A 91 13.53 7.21 -1.69
C GLY A 91 13.69 8.62 -2.20
N ARG A 92 13.81 8.78 -3.52
CA ARG A 92 13.91 10.10 -4.15
C ARG A 92 12.65 10.93 -3.87
N PHE A 93 11.47 10.33 -3.98
CA PHE A 93 10.22 11.02 -3.70
C PHE A 93 10.18 11.51 -2.25
N CYS A 94 10.49 10.63 -1.29
CA CYS A 94 10.45 11.00 0.13
C CYS A 94 11.44 12.09 0.45
N THR A 95 12.65 12.04 -0.11
CA THR A 95 13.66 13.09 0.10
C THR A 95 13.21 14.43 -0.48
N THR A 96 12.70 14.41 -1.70
CA THR A 96 12.26 15.63 -2.39
C THR A 96 11.08 16.28 -1.68
N GLU A 97 10.14 15.47 -1.18
CA GLU A 97 8.90 15.96 -0.56
C GLU A 97 9.01 16.15 0.95
N GLY A 98 10.16 15.85 1.54
CA GLY A 98 10.35 15.97 2.98
C GLY A 98 9.53 14.98 3.81
N ILE A 99 9.28 13.80 3.28
CA ILE A 99 8.46 12.78 3.95
C ILE A 99 9.35 11.90 4.82
N SER A 100 9.13 11.94 6.14
CA SER A 100 9.96 11.21 7.11
C SER A 100 9.15 10.30 8.04
N ASN A 101 7.82 10.44 8.08
CA ASN A 101 6.97 9.70 9.02
C ASN A 101 6.26 8.51 8.37
N VAL A 102 6.50 8.28 7.09
CA VAL A 102 5.93 7.17 6.33
C VAL A 102 7.09 6.29 5.87
N ILE A 103 6.90 4.98 5.96
CA ILE A 103 7.90 4.02 5.47
C ILE A 103 7.49 3.61 4.06
N PRO A 104 8.25 3.99 3.03
CA PRO A 104 7.97 3.53 1.67
C PRO A 104 8.41 2.08 1.52
N LEU A 105 7.56 1.27 0.93
CA LEU A 105 7.84 -0.15 0.66
C LEU A 105 7.56 -0.45 -0.80
N SER A 106 8.44 -1.21 -1.42
CA SER A 106 8.30 -1.58 -2.82
C SER A 106 7.90 -3.03 -2.97
N ASP A 107 6.92 -3.27 -3.84
CA ASP A 107 6.49 -4.62 -4.22
C ASP A 107 7.02 -4.98 -5.61
N TYR A 108 8.29 -4.61 -5.91
CA TYR A 108 8.85 -4.81 -7.25
C TYR A 108 9.34 -6.22 -7.50
N ARG A 109 9.64 -7.00 -6.45
CA ARG A 109 10.22 -8.34 -6.65
C ARG A 109 9.18 -9.29 -7.24
N TYR A 110 9.58 -10.01 -8.27
CA TYR A 110 8.69 -10.96 -8.94
C TYR A 110 8.28 -12.13 -8.04
N THR A 111 9.04 -12.39 -6.99
CA THR A 111 8.73 -13.45 -6.02
C THR A 111 7.69 -13.02 -4.99
N SER A 112 7.32 -11.74 -4.96
CA SER A 112 6.35 -11.22 -4.01
C SER A 112 4.94 -11.70 -4.35
N ASP A 113 4.18 -12.07 -3.32
CA ASP A 113 2.78 -12.44 -3.47
C ASP A 113 1.85 -11.45 -2.74
N PHE A 114 2.38 -10.31 -2.30
CA PHE A 114 1.60 -9.31 -1.57
C PHE A 114 0.36 -8.87 -2.34
N ALA A 115 0.54 -8.50 -3.60
CA ALA A 115 -0.54 -7.96 -4.41
C ALA A 115 -1.70 -8.94 -4.57
N GLU A 116 -1.38 -10.21 -4.72
CA GLU A 116 -2.38 -11.26 -4.87
C GLU A 116 -3.05 -11.61 -3.54
N LYS A 117 -2.28 -11.71 -2.47
CA LYS A 117 -2.81 -12.01 -1.13
C LYS A 117 -3.75 -10.91 -0.63
N TYR A 118 -3.45 -9.65 -0.94
CA TYR A 118 -4.28 -8.54 -0.53
C TYR A 118 -5.36 -8.19 -1.56
N GLY A 119 -5.35 -8.86 -2.70
CA GLY A 119 -6.36 -8.68 -3.73
C GLY A 119 -6.30 -7.33 -4.42
N VAL A 120 -5.11 -6.76 -4.58
CA VAL A 120 -4.93 -5.42 -5.13
C VAL A 120 -4.15 -5.37 -6.45
N LEU A 121 -3.82 -6.52 -7.03
CA LEU A 121 -3.11 -6.55 -8.30
C LEU A 121 -4.09 -6.34 -9.46
N MET A 122 -3.89 -5.27 -10.23
CA MET A 122 -4.71 -5.02 -11.41
C MET A 122 -4.29 -5.96 -12.54
N THR A 123 -5.26 -6.68 -13.11
CA THR A 123 -5.01 -7.69 -14.15
C THR A 123 -5.44 -7.25 -15.54
N ASP A 124 -6.11 -6.11 -15.64
CA ASP A 124 -6.52 -5.55 -16.95
C ASP A 124 -6.49 -4.03 -16.86
N GLY A 125 -6.78 -3.38 -17.98
CA GLY A 125 -6.77 -1.92 -18.06
C GLY A 125 -5.37 -1.36 -18.26
N PRO A 126 -5.25 -0.02 -18.33
CA PRO A 126 -3.97 0.63 -18.66
C PRO A 126 -2.91 0.50 -17.56
N LEU A 127 -3.30 0.19 -16.33
CA LEU A 127 -2.37 0.03 -15.21
C LEU A 127 -2.17 -1.44 -14.82
N THR A 128 -2.38 -2.36 -15.76
CA THR A 128 -2.15 -3.80 -15.52
C THR A 128 -0.77 -4.03 -14.90
N GLY A 129 -0.72 -4.81 -13.84
CA GLY A 129 0.53 -5.13 -13.14
C GLY A 129 0.83 -4.19 -11.97
N LEU A 130 0.11 -3.09 -11.85
CA LEU A 130 0.26 -2.17 -10.72
C LEU A 130 -0.77 -2.47 -9.64
N LEU A 131 -0.57 -1.86 -8.47
CA LEU A 131 -1.45 -2.05 -7.33
C LEU A 131 -2.62 -1.07 -7.40
N ALA A 132 -3.83 -1.57 -7.12
CA ALA A 132 -5.01 -0.73 -7.04
C ALA A 132 -4.97 0.10 -5.76
N ARG A 133 -5.54 1.31 -5.82
CA ARG A 133 -5.58 2.19 -4.65
C ARG A 133 -6.47 1.61 -3.57
N SER A 134 -5.90 1.45 -2.38
CA SER A 134 -6.63 0.96 -1.23
C SER A 134 -5.90 1.32 0.05
N VAL A 135 -6.63 1.32 1.16
CA VAL A 135 -6.04 1.53 2.48
C VAL A 135 -6.51 0.37 3.36
N VAL A 136 -5.56 -0.32 3.94
CA VAL A 136 -5.82 -1.43 4.86
C VAL A 136 -5.23 -1.04 6.21
N VAL A 137 -6.04 -1.12 7.27
CA VAL A 137 -5.56 -0.87 8.62
C VAL A 137 -5.52 -2.19 9.37
N VAL A 138 -4.36 -2.50 9.93
CA VAL A 138 -4.12 -3.72 10.71
C VAL A 138 -3.92 -3.30 12.17
N ASP A 139 -4.65 -3.94 13.08
CA ASP A 139 -4.55 -3.61 14.51
C ASP A 139 -3.29 -4.23 15.14
N PRO A 140 -2.97 -3.87 16.41
CA PRO A 140 -1.77 -4.38 17.06
C PRO A 140 -1.72 -5.91 17.20
N GLU A 141 -2.86 -6.58 17.09
CA GLU A 141 -2.94 -8.05 17.16
C GLU A 141 -2.79 -8.72 15.79
N GLY A 142 -2.63 -7.93 14.72
CA GLY A 142 -2.43 -8.45 13.37
C GLY A 142 -3.72 -8.72 12.61
N LYS A 143 -4.84 -8.17 13.05
CA LYS A 143 -6.12 -8.34 12.35
C LYS A 143 -6.46 -7.12 11.53
N VAL A 144 -7.09 -7.36 10.38
CA VAL A 144 -7.59 -6.27 9.53
C VAL A 144 -8.80 -5.64 10.21
N CYS A 145 -8.69 -4.36 10.56
CA CYS A 145 -9.78 -3.66 11.25
C CYS A 145 -10.47 -2.63 10.36
N LEU A 146 -9.89 -2.30 9.20
CA LEU A 146 -10.50 -1.37 8.24
C LEU A 146 -9.99 -1.69 6.85
N LEU A 147 -10.88 -1.61 5.86
CA LEU A 147 -10.53 -1.68 4.46
C LEU A 147 -11.25 -0.55 3.74
N TYR A 148 -10.49 0.25 3.01
CA TYR A 148 -11.03 1.26 2.11
C TYR A 148 -10.45 1.04 0.73
N THR A 149 -11.33 0.99 -0.27
CA THR A 149 -10.92 0.91 -1.67
C THR A 149 -11.49 2.10 -2.41
N SER A 150 -10.79 2.53 -3.46
CA SER A 150 -11.27 3.62 -4.29
C SER A 150 -11.81 3.03 -5.59
N PRO A 151 -13.09 2.69 -5.64
CA PRO A 151 -13.66 2.08 -6.83
C PRO A 151 -13.77 3.06 -8.00
N SER A 152 -13.69 4.35 -7.69
CA SER A 152 -13.79 5.40 -8.69
C SER A 152 -12.62 6.35 -8.50
N PRO A 153 -11.66 6.39 -9.41
CA PRO A 153 -10.57 7.36 -9.31
C PRO A 153 -11.11 8.77 -9.41
N ARG A 154 -10.61 9.62 -8.60
CA ARG A 154 -11.00 11.03 -8.57
C ARG A 154 -9.99 11.85 -9.32
#